data_cdbe74c0bb3361264b5cb03ba302ce0a
#
_entry.id   cdbe74c0bb3361264b5cb03ba302ce0a
#
_cell.length_a   1.000
_cell.length_b   1.000
_cell.length_c   1.000
_cell.angle_alpha   90.00
_cell.angle_beta   90.00
_cell.angle_gamma   90.00
#
_symmetry.space_group_name_H-M   'P 1'
#
loop_
_entity.id
_entity.type
_entity.pdbx_description
1 polymer ?
#
loop_
_entity_poly.entity_id
_entity_poly.type
_entity_poly.pdbx_seq_one_letter_code
_entity_poly.pdbx_strand_id
1 'polypeptide(L)'
;LTADKQLVVNHDNTINGYEIETTSSDTILSQKLKNGEFLPSLSQFLDVAKLLTVDLVLEIKPHKNRKHEAEAVSMVLNMVQEKGLEDRTSYITFSRNAFDELVKQTQRPILYLNGVAPDVLKSIGGTGADYHINVFKKNPEWIKQLHNLGLEVNIWTVSDPEGIQWCIDNGADYITTNNPELVQKMIEEKR
;
A
#
# COMPACT_ATOMS: atom_id res chain seq x y z
N LEU A 1 -5.48 1.95 12.97
CA LEU A 1 -6.48 1.58 13.97
C LEU A 1 -6.43 2.58 15.12
N THR A 2 -7.57 3.16 15.53
CA THR A 2 -7.69 4.08 16.68
C THR A 2 -7.68 3.34 18.01
N ALA A 3 -7.60 4.08 19.14
CA ALA A 3 -7.60 3.48 20.49
C ALA A 3 -8.87 2.65 20.77
N ASP A 4 -10.00 3.06 20.24
CA ASP A 4 -11.31 2.39 20.33
C ASP A 4 -11.61 1.49 19.12
N LYS A 5 -10.57 1.11 18.37
CA LYS A 5 -10.60 0.12 17.29
C LYS A 5 -11.46 0.49 16.08
N GLN A 6 -11.40 1.75 15.67
CA GLN A 6 -11.92 2.16 14.36
C GLN A 6 -10.80 2.23 13.32
N LEU A 7 -11.06 1.71 12.11
CA LEU A 7 -10.16 1.85 10.98
C LEU A 7 -10.34 3.22 10.32
N VAL A 8 -9.25 3.97 10.20
CA VAL A 8 -9.22 5.28 9.57
C VAL A 8 -8.17 5.31 8.46
N VAL A 9 -8.34 6.19 7.47
CA VAL A 9 -7.41 6.32 6.33
C VAL A 9 -6.58 7.58 6.49
N ASN A 10 -5.30 7.40 6.80
CA ASN A 10 -4.32 8.49 6.89
C ASN A 10 -2.94 7.99 6.49
N HIS A 11 -2.15 8.81 5.80
CA HIS A 11 -0.78 8.45 5.45
C HIS A 11 0.13 8.36 6.67
N ASP A 12 0.06 9.33 7.57
CA ASP A 12 0.93 9.43 8.73
C ASP A 12 0.29 8.78 9.97
N ASN A 13 1.10 8.39 10.95
CA ASN A 13 0.62 7.83 12.23
C ASN A 13 -0.04 8.90 13.12
N THR A 14 0.05 10.17 12.71
CA THR A 14 -0.52 11.30 13.45
C THR A 14 -1.33 12.19 12.51
N ILE A 15 -2.30 12.90 13.07
CA ILE A 15 -3.04 13.99 12.40
C ILE A 15 -3.22 15.15 13.36
N ASN A 16 -2.82 16.37 12.95
CA ASN A 16 -2.95 17.60 13.75
C ASN A 16 -2.42 17.45 15.20
N GLY A 17 -1.35 16.69 15.39
CA GLY A 17 -0.73 16.44 16.70
C GLY A 17 -1.34 15.27 17.49
N TYR A 18 -2.42 14.66 17.03
CA TYR A 18 -3.02 13.47 17.65
C TYR A 18 -2.40 12.19 17.07
N GLU A 19 -1.93 11.31 17.95
CA GLU A 19 -1.47 9.97 17.56
C GLU A 19 -2.69 9.06 17.37
N ILE A 20 -2.85 8.48 16.18
CA ILE A 20 -4.06 7.73 15.79
C ILE A 20 -4.25 6.51 16.71
N GLU A 21 -3.21 5.74 16.96
CA GLU A 21 -3.29 4.48 17.73
C GLU A 21 -3.71 4.69 19.21
N THR A 22 -3.48 5.88 19.76
CA THR A 22 -3.77 6.20 21.18
C THR A 22 -4.91 7.17 21.38
N THR A 23 -5.56 7.62 20.30
CA THR A 23 -6.66 8.60 20.33
C THR A 23 -7.96 7.95 19.88
N SER A 24 -9.08 8.38 20.47
CA SER A 24 -10.42 7.88 20.09
C SER A 24 -10.81 8.26 18.66
N SER A 25 -11.62 7.44 18.05
CA SER A 25 -12.14 7.69 16.68
C SER A 25 -12.91 8.99 16.56
N ASP A 26 -13.70 9.37 17.56
CA ASP A 26 -14.45 10.64 17.57
C ASP A 26 -13.51 11.84 17.40
N THR A 27 -12.37 11.84 18.11
CA THR A 27 -11.37 12.88 18.01
C THR A 27 -10.67 12.83 16.65
N ILE A 28 -10.27 11.65 16.19
CA ILE A 28 -9.52 11.48 14.93
C ILE A 28 -10.39 11.85 13.72
N LEU A 29 -11.63 11.35 13.66
CA LEU A 29 -12.54 11.60 12.54
C LEU A 29 -13.09 13.05 12.51
N SER A 30 -12.97 13.79 13.61
CA SER A 30 -13.27 15.24 13.64
C SER A 30 -12.16 16.10 13.07
N GLN A 31 -10.98 15.53 12.80
CA GLN A 31 -9.85 16.28 12.25
C GLN A 31 -10.05 16.60 10.77
N LYS A 32 -9.65 17.80 10.39
CA LYS A 32 -9.65 18.25 9.00
C LYS A 32 -8.27 18.05 8.36
N LEU A 33 -8.30 17.59 7.13
CA LEU A 33 -7.14 17.55 6.24
C LEU A 33 -6.83 18.98 5.73
N LYS A 34 -5.66 19.13 5.08
CA LYS A 34 -5.23 20.43 4.52
C LYS A 34 -6.19 21.03 3.49
N ASN A 35 -6.96 20.18 2.80
CA ASN A 35 -7.97 20.58 1.82
C ASN A 35 -9.33 20.96 2.46
N GLY A 36 -9.45 20.87 3.78
CA GLY A 36 -10.67 21.20 4.53
C GLY A 36 -11.64 20.03 4.74
N GLU A 37 -11.42 18.88 4.07
CA GLU A 37 -12.23 17.68 4.26
C GLU A 37 -11.90 17.00 5.59
N PHE A 38 -12.87 16.27 6.14
CA PHE A 38 -12.62 15.43 7.33
C PHE A 38 -11.84 14.16 6.98
N LEU A 39 -11.04 13.68 7.95
CA LEU A 39 -10.39 12.39 7.81
C LEU A 39 -11.45 11.29 7.67
N PRO A 40 -11.40 10.44 6.63
CA PRO A 40 -12.40 9.39 6.46
C PRO A 40 -12.10 8.16 7.31
N SER A 41 -13.14 7.45 7.74
CA SER A 41 -12.99 6.05 8.13
C SER A 41 -12.70 5.18 6.90
N LEU A 42 -12.15 3.96 7.12
CA LEU A 42 -11.95 3.02 6.01
C LEU A 42 -13.28 2.66 5.35
N SER A 43 -14.36 2.49 6.13
CA SER A 43 -15.69 2.20 5.56
C SER A 43 -16.16 3.28 4.60
N GLN A 44 -16.05 4.56 4.98
CA GLN A 44 -16.40 5.69 4.11
C GLN A 44 -15.54 5.73 2.85
N PHE A 45 -14.23 5.48 2.99
CA PHE A 45 -13.32 5.43 1.85
C PHE A 45 -13.70 4.31 0.86
N LEU A 46 -13.98 3.11 1.37
CA LEU A 46 -14.36 1.96 0.55
C LEU A 46 -15.74 2.17 -0.12
N ASP A 47 -16.68 2.88 0.52
CA ASP A 47 -17.96 3.22 -0.09
C ASP A 47 -17.80 4.12 -1.32
N VAL A 48 -16.85 5.06 -1.29
CA VAL A 48 -16.50 5.86 -2.47
C VAL A 48 -15.76 5.00 -3.51
N ALA A 49 -14.82 4.16 -3.07
CA ALA A 49 -14.05 3.28 -3.95
C ALA A 49 -14.94 2.31 -4.76
N LYS A 50 -16.08 1.88 -4.21
CA LYS A 50 -17.07 1.05 -4.94
C LYS A 50 -17.62 1.71 -6.21
N LEU A 51 -17.66 3.03 -6.23
CA LEU A 51 -18.17 3.81 -7.37
C LEU A 51 -17.12 3.96 -8.50
N LEU A 52 -15.88 3.59 -8.22
CA LEU A 52 -14.75 3.69 -9.16
C LEU A 52 -14.44 2.32 -9.76
N THR A 53 -13.78 2.31 -10.92
CA THR A 53 -13.37 1.08 -11.64
C THR A 53 -11.88 0.75 -11.44
N VAL A 54 -11.18 1.53 -10.60
CA VAL A 54 -9.74 1.36 -10.32
C VAL A 54 -9.48 0.25 -9.32
N ASP A 55 -8.34 -0.39 -9.42
CA ASP A 55 -7.85 -1.30 -8.39
C ASP A 55 -7.39 -0.52 -7.15
N LEU A 56 -7.46 -1.17 -5.99
CA LEU A 56 -7.10 -0.59 -4.71
C LEU A 56 -5.78 -1.17 -4.20
N VAL A 57 -4.89 -0.31 -3.73
CA VAL A 57 -3.68 -0.70 -3.00
C VAL A 57 -3.81 -0.16 -1.58
N LEU A 58 -4.09 -1.06 -0.62
CA LEU A 58 -4.29 -0.69 0.79
C LEU A 58 -3.01 -0.93 1.59
N GLU A 59 -2.45 0.15 2.13
CA GLU A 59 -1.33 0.05 3.06
C GLU A 59 -1.81 -0.13 4.49
N ILE A 60 -1.38 -1.23 5.11
CA ILE A 60 -1.54 -1.43 6.55
C ILE A 60 -0.29 -0.89 7.25
N LYS A 61 -0.48 0.24 7.94
CA LYS A 61 0.61 0.92 8.65
C LYS A 61 1.09 0.10 9.85
N PRO A 62 2.40 0.12 10.18
CA PRO A 62 2.90 -0.51 11.39
C PRO A 62 2.24 0.05 12.65
N HIS A 63 1.89 -0.81 13.59
CA HIS A 63 1.40 -0.47 14.90
C HIS A 63 2.46 -0.75 15.98
N LYS A 64 2.40 -0.03 17.09
CA LYS A 64 3.31 -0.26 18.23
C LYS A 64 3.02 -1.59 18.92
N ASN A 65 1.76 -1.99 18.94
CA ASN A 65 1.30 -3.25 19.54
C ASN A 65 1.01 -4.30 18.46
N ARG A 66 1.76 -5.41 18.47
CA ARG A 66 1.60 -6.50 17.49
C ARG A 66 0.22 -7.13 17.48
N LYS A 67 -0.46 -7.24 18.62
CA LYS A 67 -1.83 -7.78 18.66
C LYS A 67 -2.82 -6.81 18.01
N HIS A 68 -2.65 -5.52 18.27
CA HIS A 68 -3.45 -4.46 17.67
C HIS A 68 -3.25 -4.42 16.14
N GLU A 69 -2.03 -4.61 15.68
CA GLU A 69 -1.71 -4.71 14.27
C GLU A 69 -2.35 -5.94 13.59
N ALA A 70 -2.26 -7.12 14.23
CA ALA A 70 -2.92 -8.33 13.72
C ALA A 70 -4.43 -8.18 13.67
N GLU A 71 -5.03 -7.52 14.66
CA GLU A 71 -6.45 -7.17 14.69
C GLU A 71 -6.81 -6.21 13.54
N ALA A 72 -5.98 -5.20 13.30
CA ALA A 72 -6.16 -4.27 12.18
C ALA A 72 -6.15 -5.00 10.83
N VAL A 73 -5.23 -5.95 10.62
CA VAL A 73 -5.21 -6.79 9.42
C VAL A 73 -6.54 -7.50 9.22
N SER A 74 -7.00 -8.25 10.24
CA SER A 74 -8.26 -8.99 10.16
C SER A 74 -9.47 -8.09 9.89
N MET A 75 -9.53 -6.92 10.54
CA MET A 75 -10.61 -5.95 10.36
C MET A 75 -10.60 -5.34 8.95
N VAL A 76 -9.42 -5.04 8.39
CA VAL A 76 -9.29 -4.53 7.01
C VAL A 76 -9.78 -5.57 6.02
N LEU A 77 -9.32 -6.82 6.13
CA LEU A 77 -9.72 -7.91 5.24
C LEU A 77 -11.24 -8.13 5.27
N ASN A 78 -11.83 -8.21 6.46
CA ASN A 78 -13.28 -8.38 6.62
C ASN A 78 -14.05 -7.21 6.00
N MET A 79 -13.63 -5.97 6.25
CA MET A 79 -14.31 -4.78 5.72
C MET A 79 -14.23 -4.72 4.18
N VAL A 80 -13.08 -5.06 3.58
CA VAL A 80 -12.92 -5.13 2.13
C VAL A 80 -13.85 -6.20 1.54
N GLN A 81 -13.95 -7.36 2.17
CA GLN A 81 -14.85 -8.45 1.77
C GLN A 81 -16.31 -8.05 1.90
N GLU A 82 -16.73 -7.48 3.03
CA GLU A 82 -18.11 -6.98 3.24
C GLU A 82 -18.52 -5.93 2.20
N LYS A 83 -17.57 -5.13 1.74
CA LYS A 83 -17.78 -4.15 0.67
C LYS A 83 -17.77 -4.77 -0.73
N GLY A 84 -17.37 -6.05 -0.90
CA GLY A 84 -17.27 -6.75 -2.18
C GLY A 84 -16.15 -6.18 -3.07
N LEU A 85 -15.02 -5.80 -2.45
CA LEU A 85 -13.87 -5.16 -3.11
C LEU A 85 -12.62 -6.03 -3.15
N GLU A 86 -12.66 -7.25 -2.61
CA GLU A 86 -11.50 -8.12 -2.48
C GLU A 86 -10.83 -8.45 -3.81
N ASP A 87 -11.62 -8.64 -4.89
CA ASP A 87 -11.08 -9.06 -6.20
C ASP A 87 -10.23 -7.99 -6.89
N ARG A 88 -10.35 -6.73 -6.46
CA ARG A 88 -9.58 -5.61 -6.98
C ARG A 88 -8.77 -4.89 -5.91
N THR A 89 -8.47 -5.58 -4.81
CA THR A 89 -7.65 -5.03 -3.72
C THR A 89 -6.38 -5.83 -3.55
N SER A 90 -5.25 -5.14 -3.50
CA SER A 90 -3.96 -5.62 -3.06
C SER A 90 -3.53 -4.94 -1.76
N TYR A 91 -2.62 -5.55 -1.03
CA TYR A 91 -2.18 -5.06 0.28
C TYR A 91 -0.68 -4.81 0.28
N ILE A 92 -0.28 -3.72 0.94
CA ILE A 92 1.12 -3.37 1.13
C ILE A 92 1.39 -3.04 2.60
N THR A 93 2.60 -3.28 3.08
CA THR A 93 3.01 -2.93 4.44
C THR A 93 4.52 -2.91 4.60
N PHE A 94 5.00 -2.04 5.51
CA PHE A 94 6.36 -2.07 6.03
C PHE A 94 6.52 -3.05 7.21
N SER A 95 5.43 -3.41 7.88
CA SER A 95 5.47 -4.30 9.04
C SER A 95 5.61 -5.74 8.64
N ARG A 96 6.64 -6.42 9.14
CA ARG A 96 6.78 -7.87 8.97
C ARG A 96 5.64 -8.64 9.66
N ASN A 97 5.17 -8.15 10.82
CA ASN A 97 4.08 -8.79 11.53
C ASN A 97 2.75 -8.67 10.76
N ALA A 98 2.41 -7.48 10.23
CA ALA A 98 1.24 -7.32 9.37
C ALA A 98 1.35 -8.15 8.08
N PHE A 99 2.54 -8.22 7.49
CA PHE A 99 2.80 -9.04 6.31
C PHE A 99 2.54 -10.52 6.59
N ASP A 100 3.09 -11.06 7.69
CA ASP A 100 2.91 -12.46 8.07
C ASP A 100 1.43 -12.77 8.38
N GLU A 101 0.68 -11.82 8.96
CA GLU A 101 -0.76 -11.96 9.19
C GLU A 101 -1.57 -11.92 7.87
N LEU A 102 -1.21 -11.04 6.92
CA LEU A 102 -1.82 -11.03 5.59
C LEU A 102 -1.61 -12.36 4.86
N VAL A 103 -0.39 -12.88 4.83
CA VAL A 103 -0.06 -14.17 4.18
C VAL A 103 -0.90 -15.33 4.74
N LYS A 104 -1.23 -15.30 6.03
CA LYS A 104 -2.07 -16.33 6.68
C LYS A 104 -3.55 -16.21 6.32
N GLN A 105 -4.05 -14.99 6.10
CA GLN A 105 -5.48 -14.69 6.09
C GLN A 105 -6.06 -14.41 4.71
N THR A 106 -5.24 -14.15 3.68
CA THR A 106 -5.73 -13.86 2.33
C THR A 106 -4.89 -14.51 1.24
N GLN A 107 -5.51 -14.73 0.08
CA GLN A 107 -4.84 -15.14 -1.17
C GLN A 107 -4.70 -13.95 -2.15
N ARG A 108 -5.08 -12.75 -1.72
CA ARG A 108 -4.97 -11.53 -2.54
C ARG A 108 -3.51 -11.09 -2.63
N PRO A 109 -3.15 -10.28 -3.63
CA PRO A 109 -1.78 -9.81 -3.77
C PRO A 109 -1.27 -9.08 -2.52
N ILE A 110 -0.08 -9.44 -2.07
CA ILE A 110 0.61 -8.84 -0.92
C ILE A 110 2.02 -8.45 -1.36
N LEU A 111 2.27 -7.13 -1.42
CA LEU A 111 3.57 -6.60 -1.78
C LEU A 111 4.26 -6.05 -0.51
N TYR A 112 5.52 -6.39 -0.36
CA TYR A 112 6.30 -5.96 0.80
C TYR A 112 7.05 -4.67 0.50
N LEU A 113 7.02 -3.72 1.46
CA LEU A 113 7.61 -2.39 1.27
C LEU A 113 9.10 -2.31 1.68
N ASN A 114 9.59 -3.24 2.52
CA ASN A 114 10.99 -3.29 2.90
C ASN A 114 11.80 -4.08 1.88
N GLY A 115 12.86 -3.45 1.35
CA GLY A 115 13.73 -4.04 0.35
C GLY A 115 14.48 -5.27 0.85
N VAL A 116 13.91 -6.45 0.59
CA VAL A 116 14.56 -7.76 0.81
C VAL A 116 14.89 -8.39 -0.54
N ALA A 117 15.86 -9.32 -0.56
CA ALA A 117 16.22 -10.02 -1.78
C ALA A 117 15.04 -10.82 -2.37
N PRO A 118 14.95 -10.98 -3.71
CA PRO A 118 13.81 -11.63 -4.38
C PRO A 118 13.48 -13.02 -3.87
N ASP A 119 14.48 -13.85 -3.62
CA ASP A 119 14.32 -15.21 -3.08
C ASP A 119 13.78 -15.20 -1.64
N VAL A 120 14.22 -14.26 -0.83
CA VAL A 120 13.69 -14.04 0.53
C VAL A 120 12.22 -13.63 0.45
N LEU A 121 11.87 -12.66 -0.41
CA LEU A 121 10.48 -12.23 -0.58
C LEU A 121 9.57 -13.40 -0.99
N LYS A 122 10.02 -14.22 -1.94
CA LYS A 122 9.28 -15.42 -2.36
C LYS A 122 9.11 -16.42 -1.22
N SER A 123 10.17 -16.65 -0.44
CA SER A 123 10.16 -17.61 0.65
C SER A 123 9.22 -17.24 1.80
N ILE A 124 8.97 -15.96 2.01
CA ILE A 124 8.04 -15.46 3.03
C ILE A 124 6.59 -15.30 2.54
N GLY A 125 6.31 -15.67 1.29
CA GLY A 125 4.94 -15.68 0.75
C GLY A 125 4.50 -14.38 0.08
N GLY A 126 5.41 -13.46 -0.20
CA GLY A 126 5.09 -12.24 -0.96
C GLY A 126 4.72 -12.54 -2.41
N THR A 127 3.81 -11.77 -2.96
CA THR A 127 3.42 -11.82 -4.36
C THR A 127 4.09 -10.73 -5.19
N GLY A 128 4.70 -9.73 -4.56
CA GLY A 128 5.41 -8.66 -5.24
C GLY A 128 6.26 -7.81 -4.29
N ALA A 129 7.17 -7.08 -4.90
CA ALA A 129 8.01 -6.08 -4.25
C ALA A 129 7.42 -4.70 -4.51
N ASP A 130 7.22 -3.93 -3.45
CA ASP A 130 6.83 -2.52 -3.53
C ASP A 130 7.93 -1.69 -2.87
N TYR A 131 9.01 -1.41 -3.62
CA TYR A 131 10.23 -0.84 -3.05
C TYR A 131 10.51 0.57 -3.55
N HIS A 132 11.19 1.33 -2.69
CA HIS A 132 11.73 2.64 -3.08
C HIS A 132 12.70 2.49 -4.26
N ILE A 133 12.63 3.40 -5.23
CA ILE A 133 13.45 3.36 -6.48
C ILE A 133 14.95 3.15 -6.22
N ASN A 134 15.49 3.69 -5.13
CA ASN A 134 16.92 3.53 -4.80
C ASN A 134 17.31 2.08 -4.47
N VAL A 135 16.35 1.25 -4.01
CA VAL A 135 16.61 -0.18 -3.79
C VAL A 135 16.89 -0.86 -5.11
N PHE A 136 16.06 -0.59 -6.11
CA PHE A 136 16.26 -1.15 -7.46
C PHE A 136 17.44 -0.54 -8.21
N LYS A 137 17.69 0.77 -8.09
CA LYS A 137 18.89 1.39 -8.67
C LYS A 137 20.19 0.81 -8.10
N LYS A 138 20.16 0.37 -6.84
CA LYS A 138 21.30 -0.29 -6.18
C LYS A 138 21.41 -1.77 -6.56
N ASN A 139 20.31 -2.41 -6.93
CA ASN A 139 20.23 -3.83 -7.30
C ASN A 139 19.41 -3.98 -8.59
N PRO A 140 19.91 -3.51 -9.74
CA PRO A 140 19.13 -3.43 -10.98
C PRO A 140 18.68 -4.79 -11.52
N GLU A 141 19.37 -5.86 -11.16
CA GLU A 141 19.03 -7.23 -11.51
C GLU A 141 17.80 -7.77 -10.77
N TRP A 142 17.37 -7.13 -9.67
CA TRP A 142 16.26 -7.61 -8.84
C TRP A 142 14.93 -7.56 -9.56
N ILE A 143 14.68 -6.58 -10.42
CA ILE A 143 13.44 -6.52 -11.20
C ILE A 143 13.27 -7.79 -12.03
N LYS A 144 14.32 -8.16 -12.79
CA LYS A 144 14.31 -9.39 -13.61
C LYS A 144 14.22 -10.66 -12.73
N GLN A 145 14.87 -10.67 -11.58
CA GLN A 145 14.82 -11.82 -10.65
C GLN A 145 13.44 -11.99 -10.07
N LEU A 146 12.76 -10.88 -9.68
CA LEU A 146 11.38 -10.89 -9.19
C LEU A 146 10.43 -11.45 -10.26
N HIS A 147 10.52 -10.96 -11.49
CA HIS A 147 9.70 -11.47 -12.60
C HIS A 147 9.95 -12.96 -12.87
N ASN A 148 11.21 -13.43 -12.81
CA ASN A 148 11.54 -14.85 -12.98
C ASN A 148 10.92 -15.74 -11.88
N LEU A 149 10.65 -15.16 -10.69
CA LEU A 149 9.97 -15.82 -9.58
C LEU A 149 8.45 -15.68 -9.64
N GLY A 150 7.91 -14.99 -10.67
CA GLY A 150 6.49 -14.68 -10.80
C GLY A 150 5.99 -13.67 -9.78
N LEU A 151 6.85 -12.72 -9.39
CA LEU A 151 6.54 -11.66 -8.45
C LEU A 151 6.41 -10.32 -9.18
N GLU A 152 5.41 -9.52 -8.79
CA GLU A 152 5.17 -8.17 -9.32
C GLU A 152 6.17 -7.16 -8.75
N VAL A 153 6.38 -6.08 -9.49
CA VAL A 153 7.30 -4.98 -9.12
C VAL A 153 6.55 -3.65 -9.16
N ASN A 154 6.33 -3.05 -8.00
CA ASN A 154 5.94 -1.65 -7.86
C ASN A 154 7.12 -0.81 -7.36
N ILE A 155 7.25 0.41 -7.87
CA ILE A 155 8.34 1.32 -7.51
C ILE A 155 7.77 2.66 -7.03
N TRP A 156 8.16 3.10 -5.84
CA TRP A 156 7.68 4.33 -5.20
C TRP A 156 8.80 5.26 -4.73
N THR A 157 8.53 6.51 -4.42
CA THR A 157 7.54 7.36 -5.07
C THR A 157 8.28 8.13 -6.15
N VAL A 158 7.86 7.99 -7.40
CA VAL A 158 8.59 8.49 -8.56
C VAL A 158 7.70 9.47 -9.30
N SER A 159 8.06 10.77 -9.29
CA SER A 159 7.23 11.81 -9.90
C SER A 159 7.99 12.69 -10.90
N ASP A 160 9.32 12.52 -11.03
CA ASP A 160 10.13 13.20 -12.02
C ASP A 160 10.25 12.39 -13.33
N PRO A 161 10.37 13.06 -14.49
CA PRO A 161 10.38 12.37 -15.79
C PRO A 161 11.52 11.35 -15.94
N GLU A 162 12.71 11.63 -15.40
CA GLU A 162 13.86 10.73 -15.51
C GLU A 162 13.64 9.43 -14.71
N GLY A 163 13.10 9.56 -13.50
CA GLY A 163 12.76 8.42 -12.66
C GLY A 163 11.64 7.59 -13.26
N ILE A 164 10.60 8.22 -13.80
CA ILE A 164 9.49 7.55 -14.49
C ILE A 164 10.03 6.77 -15.71
N GLN A 165 10.85 7.42 -16.53
CA GLN A 165 11.47 6.78 -17.69
C GLN A 165 12.31 5.56 -17.27
N TRP A 166 13.11 5.71 -16.21
CA TRP A 166 13.90 4.61 -15.68
C TRP A 166 13.01 3.41 -15.25
N CYS A 167 11.89 3.66 -14.57
CA CYS A 167 10.96 2.60 -14.19
C CYS A 167 10.37 1.87 -15.39
N ILE A 168 9.96 2.63 -16.41
CA ILE A 168 9.40 2.09 -17.66
C ILE A 168 10.47 1.25 -18.42
N ASP A 169 11.71 1.74 -18.51
CA ASP A 169 12.80 1.08 -19.24
C ASP A 169 13.27 -0.22 -18.54
N ASN A 170 13.14 -0.28 -17.22
CA ASN A 170 13.49 -1.46 -16.44
C ASN A 170 12.31 -2.42 -16.23
N GLY A 171 11.11 -2.13 -16.75
CA GLY A 171 9.99 -3.05 -16.76
C GLY A 171 9.25 -3.13 -15.42
N ALA A 172 9.12 -2.02 -14.69
CA ALA A 172 8.23 -1.96 -13.54
C ALA A 172 6.78 -2.27 -13.96
N ASP A 173 6.08 -3.11 -13.19
CA ASP A 173 4.66 -3.42 -13.44
C ASP A 173 3.77 -2.25 -13.01
N TYR A 174 4.16 -1.56 -11.92
CA TYR A 174 3.46 -0.40 -11.36
C TYR A 174 4.45 0.70 -10.97
N ILE A 175 3.99 1.94 -11.05
CA ILE A 175 4.74 3.12 -10.60
C ILE A 175 3.85 3.94 -9.67
N THR A 176 4.23 4.01 -8.40
CA THR A 176 3.58 4.90 -7.43
C THR A 176 4.11 6.33 -7.61
N THR A 177 3.21 7.25 -7.94
CA THR A 177 3.55 8.62 -8.31
C THR A 177 2.53 9.63 -7.80
N ASN A 178 2.97 10.88 -7.61
CA ASN A 178 2.09 12.04 -7.41
C ASN A 178 1.63 12.68 -8.74
N ASN A 179 2.10 12.16 -9.89
CA ASN A 179 1.78 12.69 -11.21
C ASN A 179 1.38 11.56 -12.19
N PRO A 180 0.21 10.93 -11.97
CA PRO A 180 -0.22 9.77 -12.76
C PRO A 180 -0.45 10.12 -14.24
N GLU A 181 -0.89 11.32 -14.56
CA GLU A 181 -1.11 11.76 -15.93
C GLU A 181 0.21 11.80 -16.73
N LEU A 182 1.30 12.23 -16.09
CA LEU A 182 2.62 12.23 -16.72
C LEU A 182 3.09 10.79 -17.01
N VAL A 183 2.90 9.87 -16.05
CA VAL A 183 3.26 8.46 -16.25
C VAL A 183 2.48 7.86 -17.41
N GLN A 184 1.17 8.07 -17.47
CA GLN A 184 0.33 7.58 -18.57
C GLN A 184 0.79 8.11 -19.92
N LYS A 185 1.03 9.42 -20.02
CA LYS A 185 1.55 10.05 -21.24
C LYS A 185 2.87 9.42 -21.69
N MET A 186 3.82 9.23 -20.79
CA MET A 186 5.14 8.65 -21.11
C MET A 186 5.04 7.18 -21.56
N ILE A 187 4.09 6.41 -21.01
CA ILE A 187 3.81 5.04 -21.45
C ILE A 187 3.22 5.02 -22.87
N GLU A 188 2.29 5.93 -23.18
CA GLU A 188 1.65 6.04 -24.50
C GLU A 188 2.64 6.45 -25.58
N GLU A 189 3.56 7.37 -25.29
CA GLU A 189 4.61 7.82 -26.23
C GLU A 189 5.63 6.70 -26.57
N LYS A 190 5.70 5.65 -25.76
CA LYS A 190 6.60 4.52 -25.98
C LYS A 190 5.96 3.36 -26.77
N ARG A 191 4.65 3.36 -26.94
CA ARG A 191 3.90 2.35 -27.72
C ARG A 191 3.92 2.63 -29.21
#